data_17f4aca13a59404a977039c866125ea9
#
_entry.id   17f4aca13a59404a977039c866125ea9
#
_cell.length_a   1.000
_cell.length_b   1.000
_cell.length_c   1.000
_cell.angle_alpha   90.00
_cell.angle_beta   90.00
_cell.angle_gamma   90.00
#
_symmetry.space_group_name_H-M   'P 1'
#
loop_
_entity.id
_entity.type
_entity.pdbx_description
1 polymer ?
#
loop_
_entity_poly.entity_id
_entity_poly.type
_entity_poly.pdbx_seq_one_letter_code
_entity_poly.pdbx_strand_id
1 'polypeptide(L)'
;MKIKKLEHLSEIFQEYDAFIIDLWGVMHNGVNLYNSAVNAVRELQSNGKRIVFLSNAPRPTKKVVEFLKKMKMEDKFLRNVFTSGEAALNSLKQNKFGKKFYHLGPQRDDSLFIDVKENKTTLEESDFILCTGLFDEESENLQFYKDLLKNHVNKKLVCTNPDLIVHKGGEEEYCAGKIAEIFENLGGKVIYFGKPHKEVYLSCLKTNQKTLVIGDNLRTDIKGANNMNLDSIFITSGVHKSKTINENLI
;
A
#
# COMPACT_ATOMS: atom_id res chain seq x y z
N MET A 1 0.89 25.89 -0.67
CA MET A 1 1.37 25.05 0.46
C MET A 1 2.85 25.39 0.69
N LYS A 2 3.26 25.75 1.92
CA LYS A 2 4.70 25.95 2.20
C LYS A 2 5.31 24.61 2.61
N ILE A 3 6.28 24.16 1.85
CA ILE A 3 7.08 22.99 2.22
C ILE A 3 8.12 23.46 3.24
N LYS A 4 8.21 22.75 4.36
CA LYS A 4 9.21 22.99 5.40
C LYS A 4 10.07 21.73 5.54
N LYS A 5 11.39 21.86 5.50
CA LYS A 5 12.28 20.79 5.89
C LYS A 5 12.23 20.63 7.41
N LEU A 6 12.05 19.40 7.89
CA LEU A 6 12.15 19.04 9.30
C LEU A 6 13.42 18.24 9.53
N GLU A 7 14.15 18.58 10.57
CA GLU A 7 15.29 17.78 11.00
C GLU A 7 14.83 16.64 11.94
N HIS A 8 13.76 16.88 12.71
CA HIS A 8 13.25 15.89 13.65
C HIS A 8 11.74 16.02 13.82
N LEU A 9 11.04 14.90 14.00
CA LEU A 9 9.59 14.85 14.23
C LEU A 9 9.16 15.59 15.50
N SER A 10 10.07 15.71 16.49
CA SER A 10 9.82 16.47 17.74
C SER A 10 9.46 17.93 17.53
N GLU A 11 9.77 18.51 16.36
CA GLU A 11 9.43 19.92 16.06
C GLU A 11 7.93 20.15 15.92
N ILE A 12 7.14 19.10 15.58
CA ILE A 12 5.73 19.28 15.24
C ILE A 12 4.79 18.24 15.86
N PHE A 13 5.28 17.13 16.42
CA PHE A 13 4.42 16.01 16.82
C PHE A 13 3.36 16.38 17.84
N GLN A 14 3.62 17.40 18.65
CA GLN A 14 2.70 17.87 19.68
C GLN A 14 1.42 18.45 19.09
N GLU A 15 1.46 18.96 17.87
CA GLU A 15 0.32 19.57 17.19
C GLU A 15 -0.73 18.54 16.72
N TYR A 16 -0.40 17.24 16.76
CA TYR A 16 -1.24 16.17 16.24
C TYR A 16 -1.63 15.16 17.32
N ASP A 17 -2.84 14.60 17.19
CA ASP A 17 -3.38 13.58 18.08
C ASP A 17 -3.11 12.17 17.57
N ALA A 18 -3.06 12.03 16.24
CA ALA A 18 -2.92 10.77 15.55
C ALA A 18 -1.92 10.82 14.40
N PHE A 19 -1.29 9.68 14.12
CA PHE A 19 -0.31 9.51 13.06
C PHE A 19 -0.70 8.31 12.20
N ILE A 20 -0.91 8.54 10.89
CA ILE A 20 -1.05 7.49 9.88
C ILE A 20 0.34 7.31 9.26
N ILE A 21 0.94 6.16 9.47
CA ILE A 21 2.33 5.88 9.10
C ILE A 21 2.34 4.74 8.09
N ASP A 22 3.02 4.94 6.96
CA ASP A 22 3.29 3.87 6.02
C ASP A 22 4.26 2.84 6.63
N LEU A 23 4.26 1.63 6.09
CA LEU A 23 5.12 0.55 6.54
C LEU A 23 6.38 0.42 5.69
N TRP A 24 6.22 0.17 4.40
CA TRP A 24 7.34 -0.11 3.50
C TRP A 24 8.04 1.19 3.10
N GLY A 25 9.36 1.25 3.29
CA GLY A 25 10.14 2.47 3.05
C GLY A 25 10.16 3.45 4.24
N VAL A 26 9.22 3.32 5.19
CA VAL A 26 9.12 4.18 6.39
C VAL A 26 9.46 3.41 7.66
N MET A 27 8.85 2.26 7.90
CA MET A 27 9.12 1.43 9.08
C MET A 27 10.13 0.31 8.82
N HIS A 28 10.22 -0.18 7.58
CA HIS A 28 11.11 -1.28 7.17
C HIS A 28 11.44 -1.23 5.68
N ASN A 29 12.49 -1.95 5.29
CA ASN A 29 12.92 -2.12 3.88
C ASN A 29 12.55 -3.49 3.29
N GLY A 30 11.62 -4.20 3.88
CA GLY A 30 11.24 -5.56 3.50
C GLY A 30 12.09 -6.67 4.13
N VAL A 31 13.25 -6.33 4.71
CA VAL A 31 14.18 -7.26 5.37
C VAL A 31 14.35 -6.91 6.85
N ASN A 32 14.57 -5.64 7.16
CA ASN A 32 14.82 -5.14 8.51
C ASN A 32 13.95 -3.94 8.84
N LEU A 33 13.60 -3.79 10.12
CA LEU A 33 13.03 -2.56 10.66
C LEU A 33 14.08 -1.44 10.68
N TYR A 34 13.62 -0.21 10.49
CA TYR A 34 14.42 0.98 10.75
C TYR A 34 14.35 1.35 12.23
N ASN A 35 15.45 1.22 12.97
CA ASN A 35 15.49 1.49 14.40
C ASN A 35 15.04 2.92 14.75
N SER A 36 15.40 3.90 13.94
CA SER A 36 14.97 5.29 14.11
C SER A 36 13.45 5.44 14.03
N ALA A 37 12.81 4.78 13.05
CA ALA A 37 11.37 4.80 12.89
C ALA A 37 10.66 4.11 14.07
N VAL A 38 11.16 2.96 14.50
CA VAL A 38 10.62 2.24 15.69
C VAL A 38 10.74 3.11 16.94
N ASN A 39 11.88 3.80 17.14
CA ASN A 39 12.04 4.72 18.26
C ASN A 39 11.07 5.90 18.18
N ALA A 40 10.88 6.50 17.00
CA ALA A 40 9.90 7.57 16.81
C ALA A 40 8.47 7.11 17.19
N VAL A 41 8.05 5.90 16.73
CA VAL A 41 6.75 5.32 17.09
C VAL A 41 6.63 5.09 18.59
N ARG A 42 7.71 4.64 19.24
CA ARG A 42 7.74 4.44 20.70
C ARG A 42 7.55 5.76 21.46
N GLU A 43 8.23 6.82 21.03
CA GLU A 43 8.09 8.16 21.60
C GLU A 43 6.69 8.74 21.38
N LEU A 44 6.14 8.62 20.18
CA LEU A 44 4.76 9.04 19.91
C LEU A 44 3.77 8.34 20.84
N GLN A 45 3.90 7.01 21.00
CA GLN A 45 3.02 6.23 21.86
C GLN A 45 3.17 6.59 23.35
N SER A 46 4.41 6.83 23.82
CA SER A 46 4.66 7.24 25.21
C SER A 46 4.06 8.61 25.54
N ASN A 47 3.92 9.47 24.51
CA ASN A 47 3.23 10.76 24.60
C ASN A 47 1.71 10.68 24.33
N GLY A 48 1.12 9.48 24.39
CA GLY A 48 -0.32 9.28 24.26
C GLY A 48 -0.86 9.46 22.84
N LYS A 49 0.01 9.54 21.83
CA LYS A 49 -0.42 9.71 20.43
C LYS A 49 -0.98 8.40 19.88
N ARG A 50 -2.05 8.50 19.08
CA ARG A 50 -2.63 7.36 18.40
C ARG A 50 -1.80 7.02 17.16
N ILE A 51 -1.34 5.77 17.05
CA ILE A 51 -0.60 5.27 15.91
C ILE A 51 -1.51 4.39 15.06
N VAL A 52 -1.47 4.59 13.75
CA VAL A 52 -2.15 3.78 12.73
C VAL A 52 -1.13 3.46 11.64
N PHE A 53 -0.94 2.20 11.33
CA PHE A 53 -0.19 1.78 10.15
C PHE A 53 -1.12 1.55 8.98
N LEU A 54 -0.85 2.21 7.86
CA LEU A 54 -1.60 2.08 6.62
C LEU A 54 -0.70 1.63 5.48
N SER A 55 -0.91 0.42 4.99
CA SER A 55 -0.06 -0.21 3.98
C SER A 55 -0.82 -0.56 2.70
N ASN A 56 -0.17 -0.40 1.55
CA ASN A 56 -0.64 -0.90 0.26
C ASN A 56 -0.35 -2.41 0.04
N ALA A 57 0.07 -3.13 1.09
CA ALA A 57 0.32 -4.57 0.99
C ALA A 57 -0.93 -5.33 0.51
N PRO A 58 -0.82 -6.17 -0.55
CA PRO A 58 -1.94 -6.91 -1.14
C PRO A 58 -2.32 -8.15 -0.31
N ARG A 59 -2.16 -8.09 1.00
CA ARG A 59 -2.34 -9.20 1.95
C ARG A 59 -3.30 -8.84 3.06
N PRO A 60 -4.01 -9.84 3.67
CA PRO A 60 -4.81 -9.60 4.86
C PRO A 60 -3.98 -8.99 5.98
N THR A 61 -4.59 -8.13 6.78
CA THR A 61 -3.95 -7.45 7.93
C THR A 61 -3.22 -8.44 8.85
N LYS A 62 -3.82 -9.60 9.12
CA LYS A 62 -3.22 -10.66 9.95
C LYS A 62 -1.85 -11.09 9.42
N LYS A 63 -1.71 -11.25 8.09
CA LYS A 63 -0.43 -11.67 7.47
C LYS A 63 0.65 -10.58 7.54
N VAL A 64 0.25 -9.32 7.41
CA VAL A 64 1.18 -8.19 7.58
C VAL A 64 1.63 -8.08 9.04
N VAL A 65 0.73 -8.24 10.00
CA VAL A 65 1.07 -8.28 11.42
C VAL A 65 2.03 -9.44 11.75
N GLU A 66 1.77 -10.66 11.25
CA GLU A 66 2.67 -11.81 11.40
C GLU A 66 4.08 -11.51 10.84
N PHE A 67 4.15 -10.84 9.70
CA PHE A 67 5.41 -10.44 9.07
C PHE A 67 6.18 -9.41 9.91
N LEU A 68 5.51 -8.38 10.43
CA LEU A 68 6.11 -7.37 11.29
C LEU A 68 6.61 -7.97 12.62
N LYS A 69 5.87 -8.94 13.20
CA LYS A 69 6.32 -9.69 14.39
C LYS A 69 7.59 -10.51 14.13
N LYS A 70 7.71 -11.15 12.95
CA LYS A 70 8.94 -11.83 12.55
C LYS A 70 10.14 -10.88 12.47
N MET A 71 9.90 -9.62 12.09
CA MET A 71 10.90 -8.55 12.12
C MET A 71 11.14 -7.99 13.54
N LYS A 72 10.51 -8.56 14.57
CA LYS A 72 10.63 -8.14 15.98
C LYS A 72 9.99 -6.78 16.29
N MET A 73 8.96 -6.37 15.53
CA MET A 73 8.13 -5.23 15.91
C MET A 73 7.31 -5.58 17.15
N GLU A 74 7.26 -4.66 18.10
CA GLU A 74 6.56 -4.85 19.38
C GLU A 74 5.05 -4.94 19.16
N ASP A 75 4.39 -5.93 19.77
CA ASP A 75 2.95 -6.21 19.63
C ASP A 75 2.06 -5.00 19.98
N LYS A 76 2.50 -4.16 20.93
CA LYS A 76 1.75 -2.97 21.35
C LYS A 76 1.53 -1.96 20.23
N PHE A 77 2.40 -1.93 19.20
CA PHE A 77 2.28 -1.05 18.04
C PHE A 77 1.32 -1.60 16.98
N LEU A 78 1.06 -2.91 16.96
CA LEU A 78 0.36 -3.61 15.89
C LEU A 78 -1.17 -3.65 16.06
N ARG A 79 -1.73 -2.83 16.94
CA ARG A 79 -3.18 -2.82 17.22
C ARG A 79 -4.03 -2.18 16.10
N ASN A 80 -3.46 -1.24 15.38
CA ASN A 80 -4.16 -0.48 14.32
C ASN A 80 -3.37 -0.59 13.01
N VAL A 81 -3.40 -1.75 12.39
CA VAL A 81 -2.81 -1.99 11.07
C VAL A 81 -3.93 -2.15 10.06
N PHE A 82 -3.88 -1.39 8.97
CA PHE A 82 -4.81 -1.46 7.86
C PHE A 82 -4.04 -1.76 6.58
N THR A 83 -4.61 -2.65 5.75
CA THR A 83 -3.99 -3.03 4.47
C THR A 83 -4.98 -2.90 3.32
N SER A 84 -4.47 -2.59 2.14
CA SER A 84 -5.27 -2.58 0.92
C SER A 84 -5.84 -3.96 0.61
N GLY A 85 -5.07 -5.02 0.91
CA GLY A 85 -5.51 -6.39 0.75
C GLY A 85 -6.74 -6.72 1.62
N GLU A 86 -6.79 -6.28 2.88
CA GLU A 86 -7.97 -6.48 3.73
C GLU A 86 -9.21 -5.77 3.18
N ALA A 87 -9.05 -4.53 2.69
CA ALA A 87 -10.14 -3.77 2.08
C ALA A 87 -10.68 -4.47 0.82
N ALA A 88 -9.77 -5.01 -0.02
CA ALA A 88 -10.12 -5.80 -1.19
C ALA A 88 -10.84 -7.10 -0.79
N LEU A 89 -10.31 -7.86 0.19
CA LEU A 89 -10.91 -9.11 0.68
C LEU A 89 -12.36 -8.91 1.14
N ASN A 90 -12.64 -7.84 1.87
CA ASN A 90 -13.99 -7.51 2.30
C ASN A 90 -14.96 -7.30 1.12
N SER A 91 -14.46 -6.73 0.01
CA SER A 91 -15.24 -6.55 -1.21
C SER A 91 -15.41 -7.86 -2.01
N LEU A 92 -14.40 -8.74 -2.01
CA LEU A 92 -14.48 -10.08 -2.60
C LEU A 92 -15.53 -10.93 -1.90
N LYS A 93 -15.53 -10.97 -0.56
CA LYS A 93 -16.52 -11.69 0.25
C LYS A 93 -17.97 -11.23 0.01
N GLN A 94 -18.15 -9.98 -0.40
CA GLN A 94 -19.45 -9.41 -0.77
C GLN A 94 -19.82 -9.59 -2.26
N ASN A 95 -19.00 -10.29 -3.05
CA ASN A 95 -19.15 -10.48 -4.50
C ASN A 95 -19.38 -9.18 -5.29
N LYS A 96 -18.77 -8.06 -4.87
CA LYS A 96 -18.99 -6.73 -5.48
C LYS A 96 -18.60 -6.64 -6.96
N PHE A 97 -17.75 -7.56 -7.44
CA PHE A 97 -17.22 -7.53 -8.81
C PHE A 97 -17.63 -8.74 -9.64
N GLY A 98 -18.39 -9.64 -9.07
CA GLY A 98 -18.72 -10.97 -9.55
C GLY A 98 -18.20 -12.04 -8.59
N LYS A 99 -18.48 -13.30 -8.88
CA LYS A 99 -18.08 -14.41 -8.02
C LYS A 99 -16.77 -15.03 -8.46
N LYS A 100 -16.58 -15.27 -9.77
CA LYS A 100 -15.40 -15.93 -10.33
C LYS A 100 -14.30 -14.92 -10.62
N PHE A 101 -13.07 -15.22 -10.22
CA PHE A 101 -11.93 -14.35 -10.51
C PHE A 101 -10.73 -15.11 -11.06
N TYR A 102 -9.99 -14.44 -11.94
CA TYR A 102 -8.64 -14.83 -12.32
C TYR A 102 -7.65 -14.14 -11.39
N HIS A 103 -6.78 -14.90 -10.73
CA HIS A 103 -5.71 -14.33 -9.90
C HIS A 103 -4.48 -14.03 -10.75
N LEU A 104 -4.13 -12.75 -10.86
CA LEU A 104 -2.91 -12.25 -11.45
C LEU A 104 -1.99 -11.77 -10.32
N GLY A 105 -0.94 -12.55 -10.06
CA GLY A 105 0.00 -12.27 -8.99
C GLY A 105 0.72 -13.51 -8.50
N PRO A 106 1.71 -13.35 -7.60
CA PRO A 106 2.54 -14.44 -7.12
C PRO A 106 1.75 -15.35 -6.17
N GLN A 107 2.12 -16.62 -6.14
CA GLN A 107 1.47 -17.63 -5.30
C GLN A 107 1.53 -17.29 -3.80
N ARG A 108 2.55 -16.55 -3.36
CA ARG A 108 2.66 -16.08 -1.95
C ARG A 108 1.50 -15.20 -1.49
N ASP A 109 0.72 -14.64 -2.41
CA ASP A 109 -0.43 -13.79 -2.12
C ASP A 109 -1.77 -14.57 -2.09
N ASP A 110 -1.78 -15.88 -2.33
CA ASP A 110 -2.97 -16.75 -2.26
C ASP A 110 -3.70 -16.66 -0.90
N SER A 111 -2.98 -16.26 0.16
CA SER A 111 -3.58 -16.01 1.48
C SER A 111 -4.65 -14.92 1.49
N LEU A 112 -4.67 -14.03 0.47
CA LEU A 112 -5.66 -12.97 0.35
C LEU A 112 -7.07 -13.54 0.14
N PHE A 113 -7.20 -14.60 -0.64
CA PHE A 113 -8.49 -15.16 -1.05
C PHE A 113 -8.70 -16.61 -0.61
N ILE A 114 -8.00 -17.06 0.44
CA ILE A 114 -8.09 -18.44 0.91
C ILE A 114 -9.54 -18.87 1.26
N ASP A 115 -10.33 -17.93 1.82
CA ASP A 115 -11.72 -18.15 2.19
C ASP A 115 -12.69 -18.21 1.00
N VAL A 116 -12.24 -17.85 -0.20
CA VAL A 116 -13.01 -17.83 -1.46
C VAL A 116 -12.22 -18.46 -2.61
N LYS A 117 -11.30 -19.34 -2.28
CA LYS A 117 -10.37 -19.96 -3.24
C LYS A 117 -11.12 -20.77 -4.32
N GLU A 118 -12.27 -21.35 -3.99
CA GLU A 118 -13.11 -22.08 -4.91
C GLU A 118 -13.67 -21.23 -6.06
N ASN A 119 -13.62 -19.90 -5.92
CA ASN A 119 -14.04 -18.94 -6.95
C ASN A 119 -12.93 -18.59 -7.95
N LYS A 120 -11.68 -19.05 -7.71
CA LYS A 120 -10.55 -18.86 -8.65
C LYS A 120 -10.76 -19.72 -9.90
N THR A 121 -10.61 -19.11 -11.07
CA THR A 121 -10.83 -19.77 -12.38
C THR A 121 -9.83 -19.26 -13.42
N THR A 122 -9.99 -19.70 -14.68
CA THR A 122 -9.19 -19.19 -15.81
C THR A 122 -9.54 -17.74 -16.13
N LEU A 123 -8.66 -17.08 -16.90
CA LEU A 123 -8.88 -15.69 -17.30
C LEU A 123 -10.14 -15.53 -18.17
N GLU A 124 -10.40 -16.51 -19.03
CA GLU A 124 -11.56 -16.52 -19.93
C GLU A 124 -12.87 -16.61 -19.17
N GLU A 125 -12.96 -17.50 -18.17
CA GLU A 125 -14.19 -17.78 -17.42
C GLU A 125 -14.45 -16.82 -16.24
N SER A 126 -13.49 -15.93 -15.95
CA SER A 126 -13.58 -15.04 -14.81
C SER A 126 -14.54 -13.87 -15.04
N ASP A 127 -15.20 -13.42 -13.99
CA ASP A 127 -15.99 -12.18 -14.00
C ASP A 127 -15.08 -10.94 -13.93
N PHE A 128 -13.93 -11.07 -13.25
CA PHE A 128 -12.95 -10.00 -13.08
C PHE A 128 -11.54 -10.57 -12.85
N ILE A 129 -10.54 -9.70 -12.95
CA ILE A 129 -9.12 -10.00 -12.69
C ILE A 129 -8.78 -9.47 -11.30
N LEU A 130 -8.32 -10.34 -10.40
CA LEU A 130 -7.78 -9.96 -9.09
C LEU A 130 -6.25 -9.83 -9.22
N CYS A 131 -5.76 -8.59 -9.25
CA CYS A 131 -4.33 -8.32 -9.38
C CYS A 131 -3.71 -7.99 -8.02
N THR A 132 -2.81 -8.87 -7.54
CA THR A 132 -2.04 -8.69 -6.30
C THR A 132 -0.59 -8.32 -6.56
N GLY A 133 -0.08 -8.55 -7.77
CA GLY A 133 1.30 -8.31 -8.16
C GLY A 133 1.62 -8.90 -9.53
N LEU A 134 2.90 -9.08 -9.80
CA LEU A 134 3.41 -9.79 -10.96
C LEU A 134 3.59 -11.27 -10.60
N PHE A 135 3.62 -12.16 -11.61
CA PHE A 135 4.06 -13.54 -11.42
C PHE A 135 5.56 -13.56 -11.11
N ASP A 136 6.01 -14.48 -10.26
CA ASP A 136 7.42 -14.57 -9.87
C ASP A 136 8.34 -14.86 -11.09
N GLU A 137 7.87 -15.67 -12.05
CA GLU A 137 8.59 -16.04 -13.26
C GLU A 137 8.63 -14.91 -14.31
N GLU A 138 7.73 -13.92 -14.22
CA GLU A 138 7.57 -12.83 -15.19
C GLU A 138 7.70 -11.45 -14.50
N SER A 139 8.48 -11.37 -13.42
CA SER A 139 8.54 -10.20 -12.55
C SER A 139 9.03 -8.90 -13.23
N GLU A 140 9.74 -9.00 -14.35
CA GLU A 140 10.28 -7.88 -15.12
C GLU A 140 9.70 -7.77 -16.54
N ASN A 141 8.99 -8.81 -17.02
CA ASN A 141 8.50 -8.91 -18.39
C ASN A 141 7.15 -8.17 -18.58
N LEU A 142 7.17 -6.85 -18.62
CA LEU A 142 5.95 -6.06 -18.79
C LEU A 142 5.23 -6.30 -20.13
N GLN A 143 5.95 -6.77 -21.18
CA GLN A 143 5.32 -7.10 -22.44
C GLN A 143 4.42 -8.33 -22.34
N PHE A 144 4.81 -9.33 -21.54
CA PHE A 144 3.98 -10.49 -21.23
C PHE A 144 2.59 -10.06 -20.73
N TYR A 145 2.51 -9.11 -19.80
CA TYR A 145 1.24 -8.64 -19.24
C TYR A 145 0.39 -7.87 -20.25
N LYS A 146 1.01 -7.10 -21.14
CA LYS A 146 0.28 -6.46 -22.25
C LYS A 146 -0.38 -7.50 -23.16
N ASP A 147 0.36 -8.55 -23.52
CA ASP A 147 -0.15 -9.60 -24.39
C ASP A 147 -1.22 -10.45 -23.71
N LEU A 148 -1.05 -10.75 -22.42
CA LEU A 148 -2.04 -11.46 -21.62
C LEU A 148 -3.36 -10.71 -21.50
N LEU A 149 -3.30 -9.37 -21.31
CA LEU A 149 -4.46 -8.58 -20.92
C LEU A 149 -5.18 -7.89 -22.09
N LYS A 150 -4.54 -7.71 -23.25
CA LYS A 150 -5.08 -6.91 -24.39
C LYS A 150 -6.46 -7.37 -24.88
N ASN A 151 -6.76 -8.68 -24.79
CA ASN A 151 -8.04 -9.24 -25.23
C ASN A 151 -9.09 -9.33 -24.11
N HIS A 152 -8.77 -8.84 -22.91
CA HIS A 152 -9.62 -8.95 -21.73
C HIS A 152 -9.97 -7.60 -21.09
N VAL A 153 -9.82 -6.51 -21.84
CA VAL A 153 -10.10 -5.13 -21.39
C VAL A 153 -11.58 -4.85 -21.06
N ASN A 154 -12.47 -5.73 -21.50
CA ASN A 154 -13.90 -5.73 -21.14
C ASN A 154 -14.16 -6.17 -19.67
N LYS A 155 -13.20 -6.86 -19.04
CA LYS A 155 -13.27 -7.22 -17.63
C LYS A 155 -12.82 -6.04 -16.75
N LYS A 156 -13.18 -6.09 -15.46
CA LYS A 156 -12.62 -5.19 -14.45
C LYS A 156 -11.33 -5.77 -13.89
N LEU A 157 -10.31 -4.96 -13.68
CA LEU A 157 -9.13 -5.35 -12.93
C LEU A 157 -9.21 -4.74 -11.52
N VAL A 158 -9.22 -5.59 -10.51
CA VAL A 158 -9.21 -5.22 -9.09
C VAL A 158 -7.75 -5.22 -8.63
N CYS A 159 -7.17 -4.03 -8.46
CA CYS A 159 -5.80 -3.82 -8.03
C CYS A 159 -5.75 -3.69 -6.51
N THR A 160 -5.02 -4.60 -5.86
CA THR A 160 -4.91 -4.65 -4.39
C THR A 160 -3.65 -3.99 -3.84
N ASN A 161 -2.79 -3.46 -4.71
CA ASN A 161 -1.61 -2.67 -4.35
C ASN A 161 -1.36 -1.59 -5.41
N PRO A 162 -1.79 -0.33 -5.18
CA PRO A 162 -1.64 0.76 -6.14
C PRO A 162 -0.19 1.26 -6.37
N ASP A 163 0.78 0.83 -5.56
CA ASP A 163 2.18 1.21 -5.77
C ASP A 163 2.68 0.66 -7.12
N LEU A 164 3.50 1.45 -7.82
CA LEU A 164 4.12 1.00 -9.08
C LEU A 164 5.33 0.10 -8.81
N ILE A 165 6.11 0.48 -7.81
CA ILE A 165 7.36 -0.16 -7.40
C ILE A 165 7.52 -0.13 -5.89
N VAL A 166 8.33 -1.03 -5.38
CA VAL A 166 8.90 -0.99 -4.02
C VAL A 166 10.39 -1.26 -4.08
N HIS A 167 11.15 -0.82 -3.08
CA HIS A 167 12.56 -1.20 -2.92
C HIS A 167 12.69 -2.26 -1.83
N LYS A 168 13.10 -3.45 -2.18
CA LYS A 168 13.32 -4.56 -1.26
C LYS A 168 14.81 -4.87 -1.13
N GLY A 169 15.36 -4.61 0.05
CA GLY A 169 16.80 -4.79 0.27
C GLY A 169 17.70 -3.92 -0.62
N GLY A 170 17.14 -2.92 -1.32
CA GLY A 170 17.86 -2.05 -2.27
C GLY A 170 17.57 -2.32 -3.75
N GLU A 171 16.92 -3.43 -4.08
CA GLU A 171 16.46 -3.75 -5.44
C GLU A 171 15.04 -3.24 -5.68
N GLU A 172 14.78 -2.73 -6.89
CA GLU A 172 13.45 -2.27 -7.32
C GLU A 172 12.63 -3.46 -7.80
N GLU A 173 11.43 -3.64 -7.24
CA GLU A 173 10.46 -4.64 -7.67
C GLU A 173 9.16 -3.95 -8.12
N TYR A 174 8.58 -4.39 -9.26
CA TYR A 174 7.27 -3.91 -9.70
C TYR A 174 6.15 -4.43 -8.81
N CYS A 175 5.12 -3.60 -8.63
CA CYS A 175 3.90 -3.92 -7.89
C CYS A 175 2.67 -4.03 -8.79
N ALA A 176 1.53 -4.46 -8.23
CA ALA A 176 0.27 -4.59 -8.96
C ALA A 176 -0.19 -3.29 -9.65
N GLY A 177 0.16 -2.12 -9.08
CA GLY A 177 -0.10 -0.83 -9.70
C GLY A 177 0.54 -0.66 -11.07
N LYS A 178 1.69 -1.32 -11.33
CA LYS A 178 2.31 -1.30 -12.66
C LYS A 178 1.49 -2.08 -13.68
N ILE A 179 0.91 -3.20 -13.29
CA ILE A 179 -0.01 -3.97 -14.15
C ILE A 179 -1.32 -3.21 -14.36
N ALA A 180 -1.82 -2.57 -13.32
CA ALA A 180 -3.01 -1.72 -13.42
C ALA A 180 -2.81 -0.57 -14.42
N GLU A 181 -1.67 0.12 -14.38
CA GLU A 181 -1.29 1.15 -15.36
C GLU A 181 -1.25 0.60 -16.79
N ILE A 182 -0.69 -0.60 -17.00
CA ILE A 182 -0.69 -1.27 -18.31
C ILE A 182 -2.12 -1.53 -18.78
N PHE A 183 -2.98 -2.03 -17.89
CA PHE A 183 -4.36 -2.36 -18.22
C PHE A 183 -5.20 -1.13 -18.56
N GLU A 184 -5.02 -0.02 -17.84
CA GLU A 184 -5.64 1.28 -18.18
C GLU A 184 -5.18 1.80 -19.56
N ASN A 185 -3.88 1.69 -19.84
CA ASN A 185 -3.32 2.08 -21.16
C ASN A 185 -3.85 1.24 -22.34
N LEU A 186 -4.30 0.01 -22.05
CA LEU A 186 -5.00 -0.84 -23.03
C LEU A 186 -6.51 -0.50 -23.16
N GLY A 187 -7.03 0.44 -22.35
CA GLY A 187 -8.44 0.85 -22.33
C GLY A 187 -9.28 0.05 -21.31
N GLY A 188 -8.67 -0.74 -20.43
CA GLY A 188 -9.35 -1.49 -19.39
C GLY A 188 -9.75 -0.63 -18.20
N LYS A 189 -10.75 -1.08 -17.43
CA LYS A 189 -11.23 -0.42 -16.20
C LYS A 189 -10.58 -1.03 -14.96
N VAL A 190 -9.87 -0.21 -14.16
CA VAL A 190 -9.25 -0.61 -12.90
C VAL A 190 -10.08 -0.13 -11.70
N ILE A 191 -10.15 -0.97 -10.67
CA ILE A 191 -10.70 -0.65 -9.36
C ILE A 191 -9.55 -0.80 -8.36
N TYR A 192 -9.15 0.31 -7.78
CA TYR A 192 -8.02 0.36 -6.86
C TYR A 192 -8.46 0.22 -5.39
N PHE A 193 -7.71 -0.58 -4.64
CA PHE A 193 -7.75 -0.63 -3.18
C PHE A 193 -6.42 -0.14 -2.62
N GLY A 194 -6.47 0.78 -1.66
CA GLY A 194 -5.27 1.34 -1.02
C GLY A 194 -5.09 2.83 -1.26
N LYS A 195 -3.97 3.35 -0.78
CA LYS A 195 -3.53 4.74 -1.00
C LYS A 195 -3.29 4.97 -2.50
N PRO A 196 -3.65 6.11 -3.09
CA PRO A 196 -4.12 7.36 -2.49
C PRO A 196 -5.64 7.49 -2.35
N HIS A 197 -6.41 6.40 -2.47
CA HIS A 197 -7.87 6.44 -2.47
C HIS A 197 -8.42 6.69 -1.06
N LYS A 198 -9.43 7.55 -0.94
CA LYS A 198 -9.94 8.08 0.34
C LYS A 198 -10.51 7.01 1.27
N GLU A 199 -11.05 5.94 0.72
CA GLU A 199 -11.74 4.89 1.47
C GLU A 199 -10.85 4.26 2.55
N VAL A 200 -9.56 4.07 2.25
CA VAL A 200 -8.61 3.50 3.22
C VAL A 200 -8.26 4.49 4.33
N TYR A 201 -8.21 5.80 4.02
CA TYR A 201 -7.98 6.84 5.02
C TYR A 201 -9.18 7.00 5.95
N LEU A 202 -10.41 6.96 5.42
CA LEU A 202 -11.62 7.03 6.23
C LEU A 202 -11.68 5.93 7.30
N SER A 203 -11.15 4.74 6.99
CA SER A 203 -11.04 3.63 7.96
C SER A 203 -10.02 3.92 9.07
N CYS A 204 -9.07 4.82 8.83
CA CYS A 204 -8.00 5.17 9.77
C CYS A 204 -8.32 6.37 10.64
N LEU A 205 -9.20 7.26 10.19
CA LEU A 205 -9.49 8.52 10.86
C LEU A 205 -10.49 8.35 12.01
N LYS A 206 -10.39 9.23 13.00
CA LYS A 206 -11.41 9.43 14.04
C LYS A 206 -11.84 10.88 14.05
N THR A 207 -13.12 11.11 14.35
CA THR A 207 -13.68 12.46 14.54
C THR A 207 -12.93 13.19 15.64
N ASN A 208 -12.66 14.48 15.44
CA ASN A 208 -11.99 15.36 16.40
C ASN A 208 -10.53 15.00 16.72
N GLN A 209 -9.83 14.30 15.83
CA GLN A 209 -8.39 14.11 15.93
C GLN A 209 -7.66 14.82 14.78
N LYS A 210 -6.72 15.71 15.13
CA LYS A 210 -5.78 16.26 14.14
C LYS A 210 -4.77 15.17 13.78
N THR A 211 -4.75 14.78 12.51
CA THR A 211 -3.99 13.62 12.04
C THR A 211 -2.88 14.05 11.09
N LEU A 212 -1.68 13.50 11.27
CA LEU A 212 -0.53 13.65 10.38
C LEU A 212 -0.27 12.34 9.63
N VAL A 213 -0.04 12.42 8.33
CA VAL A 213 0.37 11.28 7.49
C VAL A 213 1.89 11.27 7.33
N ILE A 214 2.53 10.12 7.45
CA ILE A 214 3.97 9.94 7.23
C ILE A 214 4.16 8.84 6.20
N GLY A 215 4.79 9.18 5.07
CA GLY A 215 5.01 8.26 3.96
C GLY A 215 6.20 8.63 3.09
N ASP A 216 6.65 7.70 2.26
CA ASP A 216 7.79 7.88 1.36
C ASP A 216 7.40 7.94 -0.12
N ASN A 217 6.11 7.78 -0.44
CA ASN A 217 5.64 7.73 -1.81
C ASN A 217 4.72 8.92 -2.14
N LEU A 218 5.21 9.79 -3.06
CA LEU A 218 4.47 10.97 -3.53
C LEU A 218 3.13 10.61 -4.19
N ARG A 219 3.06 9.47 -4.88
CA ARG A 219 1.88 9.03 -5.65
C ARG A 219 0.78 8.43 -4.77
N THR A 220 1.12 7.87 -3.63
CA THR A 220 0.20 7.16 -2.75
C THR A 220 0.02 7.86 -1.41
N ASP A 221 1.07 8.02 -0.61
CA ASP A 221 0.99 8.62 0.72
C ASP A 221 0.65 10.11 0.67
N ILE A 222 1.49 10.88 -0.03
CA ILE A 222 1.36 12.34 -0.04
C ILE A 222 0.13 12.77 -0.84
N LYS A 223 -0.08 12.16 -2.03
CA LYS A 223 -1.29 12.41 -2.80
C LYS A 223 -2.55 12.02 -2.02
N GLY A 224 -2.53 10.90 -1.29
CA GLY A 224 -3.65 10.47 -0.47
C GLY A 224 -3.94 11.42 0.68
N ALA A 225 -2.91 11.88 1.39
CA ALA A 225 -3.04 12.90 2.43
C ALA A 225 -3.66 14.19 1.87
N ASN A 226 -3.16 14.67 0.73
CA ASN A 226 -3.71 15.85 0.06
C ASN A 226 -5.18 15.68 -0.33
N ASN A 227 -5.57 14.51 -0.84
CA ASN A 227 -6.96 14.19 -1.20
C ASN A 227 -7.90 14.23 0.02
N MET A 228 -7.35 14.06 1.22
CA MET A 228 -8.07 14.07 2.49
C MET A 228 -7.93 15.39 3.25
N ASN A 229 -7.22 16.39 2.69
CA ASN A 229 -6.86 17.65 3.36
C ASN A 229 -6.13 17.40 4.70
N LEU A 230 -5.24 16.40 4.73
CA LEU A 230 -4.40 16.09 5.88
C LEU A 230 -2.99 16.64 5.67
N ASP A 231 -2.36 17.09 6.75
CA ASP A 231 -0.93 17.39 6.75
C ASP A 231 -0.13 16.10 6.56
N SER A 232 1.02 16.22 5.89
CA SER A 232 1.87 15.06 5.62
C SER A 232 3.36 15.37 5.74
N ILE A 233 4.13 14.34 6.15
CA ILE A 233 5.60 14.31 6.09
C ILE A 233 5.99 13.36 4.97
N PHE A 234 6.84 13.85 4.07
CA PHE A 234 7.47 13.05 3.04
C PHE A 234 8.85 12.57 3.52
N ILE A 235 9.03 11.25 3.58
CA ILE A 235 10.32 10.61 3.92
C ILE A 235 11.16 10.49 2.65
N THR A 236 12.20 11.29 2.56
CA THR A 236 13.03 11.41 1.35
C THR A 236 13.99 10.24 1.12
N SER A 237 14.22 9.40 2.13
CA SER A 237 15.11 8.23 2.05
C SER A 237 14.44 6.96 1.51
N GLY A 238 13.14 7.01 1.20
CA GLY A 238 12.35 5.87 0.74
C GLY A 238 12.36 5.67 -0.79
N VAL A 239 11.22 5.31 -1.37
CA VAL A 239 11.06 4.90 -2.78
C VAL A 239 11.50 5.96 -3.80
N HIS A 240 11.47 7.24 -3.44
CA HIS A 240 11.91 8.35 -4.31
C HIS A 240 13.32 8.87 -4.02
N LYS A 241 14.15 8.16 -3.26
CA LYS A 241 15.49 8.60 -2.86
C LYS A 241 16.34 9.10 -4.03
N SER A 242 16.33 8.43 -5.17
CA SER A 242 17.10 8.82 -6.36
C SER A 242 16.57 10.08 -7.07
N LYS A 243 15.28 10.42 -6.86
CA LYS A 243 14.62 11.58 -7.49
C LYS A 243 14.68 12.84 -6.63
N THR A 244 14.86 12.69 -5.31
CA THR A 244 14.90 13.79 -4.34
C THR A 244 16.25 14.51 -4.32
N ILE A 245 17.27 13.94 -4.95
CA ILE A 245 18.61 14.54 -5.04
C ILE A 245 18.65 15.69 -6.08
N ASN A 246 17.71 15.76 -7.00
CA ASN A 246 17.54 16.91 -7.89
C ASN A 246 16.71 17.97 -7.18
N GLU A 247 17.34 19.05 -6.73
CA GLU A 247 16.78 20.20 -6.00
C GLU A 247 15.57 20.91 -6.65
N ASN A 248 15.10 20.45 -7.80
CA ASN A 248 13.99 21.01 -8.56
C ASN A 248 12.61 20.37 -8.27
N LEU A 249 12.48 19.53 -7.26
CA LEU A 249 11.21 18.89 -6.86
C LEU A 249 10.69 19.34 -5.48
N ILE A 250 11.32 20.37 -4.91
CA ILE A 250 10.88 21.02 -3.66
C ILE A 250 10.40 22.44 -3.97
#